data_b2891dded11ca9122710c23eefc6bbf2
#
_entry.id   b2891dded11ca9122710c23eefc6bbf2
#
_cell.length_a   1.000
_cell.length_b   1.000
_cell.length_c   1.000
_cell.angle_alpha   90.00
_cell.angle_beta   90.00
_cell.angle_gamma   90.00
#
_symmetry.space_group_name_H-M   'P 1'
#
loop_
_entity.id
_entity.type
_entity.pdbx_description
1 polymer ?
#
loop_
_entity_poly.entity_id
_entity_poly.type
_entity_poly.pdbx_seq_one_letter_code
_entity_poly.pdbx_strand_id
1 'polypeptide(L)'
;GELRSADELLLPGAPLADLLIDDSPFGVLATAVVDRFGERALRAVGVGWGFSVVRDELPTGPDHDLDDESAWWSSLAEEPETLLAVRDLDLVRSDGWSEAMAVLLDDPSTRAALIDRDGYTAWWIGRHARVHGSRPMEFRAPSDETFAGLLDPLDHPRADELQAVLSAPICENAQTARVLLAALSDPQRSPTPAVIARTHTLIATAVAERRIEVSDIDPPDRVRTLGGAVVDASDALVIDAPWLASVVPPEIAVLSDMATAAALADVLDIRHASEAISGEVLGTGRVSSWDREPGAVSACAVLGLPLPSGGVVVHRELVVRLSGEVSGDKAVPWWVTADGTVHCTESWERPRGA
;
A
#
# COMPACT_ATOMS: atom_id res chain seq x y z
N GLY A 1 26.51 41.26 -19.98
CA GLY A 1 25.38 40.54 -19.48
C GLY A 1 25.09 39.36 -20.40
N GLU A 2 24.92 38.19 -19.86
CA GLU A 2 24.44 37.03 -20.60
C GLU A 2 23.00 37.27 -21.09
N LEU A 3 22.73 36.86 -22.33
CA LEU A 3 21.36 36.81 -22.84
C LEU A 3 20.75 35.50 -22.30
N ARG A 4 19.63 35.62 -21.60
CA ARG A 4 18.84 34.49 -21.13
C ARG A 4 17.44 34.55 -21.76
N SER A 5 16.83 33.40 -21.96
CA SER A 5 15.44 33.30 -22.37
C SER A 5 14.51 33.85 -21.27
N ALA A 6 13.32 34.32 -21.62
CA ALA A 6 12.39 34.86 -20.63
C ALA A 6 11.86 33.82 -19.65
N ASP A 7 11.73 32.59 -20.11
CA ASP A 7 11.31 31.41 -19.33
C ASP A 7 12.38 30.90 -18.36
N GLU A 8 13.65 31.31 -18.52
CA GLU A 8 14.75 31.10 -17.58
C GLU A 8 14.86 32.22 -16.51
N LEU A 9 13.93 33.17 -16.50
CA LEU A 9 13.94 34.31 -15.59
C LEU A 9 12.75 34.28 -14.64
N LEU A 10 13.00 34.63 -13.37
CA LEU A 10 11.96 34.78 -12.34
C LEU A 10 11.84 36.23 -11.95
N LEU A 11 10.63 36.63 -11.55
CA LEU A 11 10.38 37.92 -10.93
C LEU A 11 11.04 37.98 -9.54
N PRO A 12 11.48 39.18 -9.08
CA PRO A 12 11.96 39.38 -7.72
C PRO A 12 10.86 39.01 -6.70
N GLY A 13 11.21 38.18 -5.69
CA GLY A 13 10.28 37.69 -4.69
C GLY A 13 9.38 36.55 -5.18
N ALA A 14 9.67 35.95 -6.33
CA ALA A 14 8.99 34.76 -6.79
C ALA A 14 9.21 33.62 -5.79
N PRO A 15 8.14 32.95 -5.27
CA PRO A 15 8.29 31.84 -4.31
C PRO A 15 9.19 30.72 -4.83
N LEU A 16 9.17 30.46 -6.12
CA LEU A 16 10.01 29.43 -6.73
C LEU A 16 11.51 29.73 -6.54
N ALA A 17 11.95 30.99 -6.59
CA ALA A 17 13.35 31.34 -6.49
C ALA A 17 14.02 30.86 -5.19
N ASP A 18 13.28 30.85 -4.08
CA ASP A 18 13.76 30.43 -2.76
C ASP A 18 13.76 28.88 -2.59
N LEU A 19 13.16 28.16 -3.53
CA LEU A 19 13.02 26.69 -3.49
C LEU A 19 14.04 25.95 -4.34
N LEU A 20 14.69 26.66 -5.28
CA LEU A 20 15.60 26.03 -6.25
C LEU A 20 16.98 25.76 -5.65
N ILE A 21 17.67 24.78 -6.23
CA ILE A 21 19.09 24.52 -5.96
C ILE A 21 19.96 25.69 -6.45
N ASP A 22 21.15 25.84 -5.86
CA ASP A 22 22.09 26.94 -6.17
C ASP A 22 22.52 26.97 -7.64
N ASP A 23 22.66 25.79 -8.25
CA ASP A 23 23.06 25.62 -9.66
C ASP A 23 21.89 25.66 -10.65
N SER A 24 20.72 26.13 -10.22
CA SER A 24 19.54 26.27 -11.07
C SER A 24 19.82 27.19 -12.27
N PRO A 25 19.31 26.86 -13.47
CA PRO A 25 19.44 27.72 -14.65
C PRO A 25 18.63 29.01 -14.51
N PHE A 26 17.70 29.10 -13.58
CA PHE A 26 16.85 30.27 -13.39
C PHE A 26 17.63 31.46 -12.80
N GLY A 27 17.40 32.64 -13.39
CA GLY A 27 17.92 33.90 -12.88
C GLY A 27 16.80 34.78 -12.34
N VAL A 28 17.08 35.59 -11.32
CA VAL A 28 16.12 36.55 -10.79
C VAL A 28 16.35 37.91 -11.46
N LEU A 29 15.27 38.51 -12.01
CA LEU A 29 15.33 39.85 -12.64
C LEU A 29 15.68 40.93 -11.63
N ALA A 30 16.49 41.91 -12.06
CA ALA A 30 16.69 43.11 -11.25
C ALA A 30 15.41 43.92 -11.14
N THR A 31 15.14 44.47 -9.95
CA THR A 31 13.94 45.28 -9.66
C THR A 31 13.76 46.44 -10.66
N ALA A 32 14.85 47.05 -11.12
CA ALA A 32 14.79 48.11 -12.12
C ALA A 32 14.18 47.68 -13.47
N VAL A 33 14.25 46.42 -13.84
CA VAL A 33 13.59 45.87 -15.04
C VAL A 33 12.11 45.76 -14.81
N VAL A 34 11.70 45.34 -13.62
CA VAL A 34 10.29 45.24 -13.22
C VAL A 34 9.66 46.63 -13.14
N ASP A 35 10.35 47.60 -12.57
CA ASP A 35 9.91 49.01 -12.50
C ASP A 35 9.69 49.61 -13.89
N ARG A 36 10.53 49.20 -14.87
CA ARG A 36 10.46 49.73 -16.23
C ARG A 36 9.34 49.11 -17.06
N PHE A 37 9.14 47.80 -16.99
CA PHE A 37 8.24 47.08 -17.89
C PHE A 37 6.94 46.62 -17.21
N GLY A 38 6.91 46.54 -15.89
CA GLY A 38 5.80 46.06 -15.08
C GLY A 38 5.71 44.54 -15.06
N GLU A 39 5.34 43.96 -13.92
CA GLU A 39 5.23 42.50 -13.72
C GLU A 39 4.31 41.81 -14.73
N ARG A 40 3.16 42.45 -15.02
CA ARG A 40 2.17 41.89 -15.95
C ARG A 40 2.74 41.69 -17.36
N ALA A 41 3.50 42.67 -17.84
CA ALA A 41 4.13 42.56 -19.15
C ALA A 41 5.24 41.52 -19.18
N LEU A 42 6.05 41.45 -18.13
CA LEU A 42 7.10 40.46 -17.98
C LEU A 42 6.55 39.01 -17.92
N ARG A 43 5.49 38.81 -17.14
CA ARG A 43 4.79 37.51 -17.12
C ARG A 43 4.17 37.14 -18.48
N ALA A 44 3.65 38.10 -19.19
CA ALA A 44 3.07 37.86 -20.53
C ALA A 44 4.10 37.44 -21.58
N VAL A 45 5.38 37.75 -21.37
CA VAL A 45 6.48 37.29 -22.25
C VAL A 45 7.22 36.05 -21.71
N GLY A 46 6.73 35.45 -20.65
CA GLY A 46 7.24 34.18 -20.15
C GLY A 46 8.08 34.23 -18.86
N VAL A 47 8.29 35.45 -18.27
CA VAL A 47 9.00 35.50 -16.97
C VAL A 47 8.19 34.85 -15.89
N GLY A 48 8.81 33.88 -15.18
CA GLY A 48 8.19 33.02 -14.20
C GLY A 48 7.92 33.70 -12.85
N TRP A 49 6.97 33.15 -12.12
CA TRP A 49 6.67 33.47 -10.72
C TRP A 49 6.68 32.24 -9.84
N GLY A 50 6.03 31.17 -10.28
CA GLY A 50 5.96 29.87 -9.66
C GLY A 50 6.35 28.78 -10.65
N PHE A 51 5.99 27.56 -10.34
CA PHE A 51 6.18 26.42 -11.25
C PHE A 51 5.41 26.62 -12.55
N SER A 52 5.96 26.13 -13.65
CA SER A 52 5.30 26.06 -14.94
C SER A 52 4.70 24.66 -15.18
N VAL A 53 3.69 24.59 -16.06
CA VAL A 53 3.07 23.33 -16.46
C VAL A 53 3.25 23.10 -17.96
N VAL A 54 3.46 21.84 -18.32
CA VAL A 54 3.32 21.33 -19.67
C VAL A 54 1.91 20.77 -19.81
N ARG A 55 1.27 21.06 -20.92
CA ARG A 55 -0.01 20.45 -21.31
C ARG A 55 0.10 19.97 -22.75
N ASP A 56 -0.20 18.69 -22.95
CA ASP A 56 -0.31 18.09 -24.27
C ASP A 56 -1.60 17.28 -24.37
N GLU A 57 -2.29 17.44 -25.48
CA GLU A 57 -3.51 16.69 -25.80
C GLU A 57 -3.12 15.52 -26.69
N LEU A 58 -3.44 14.30 -26.26
CA LEU A 58 -3.10 13.06 -26.96
C LEU A 58 -1.57 12.86 -27.14
N PRO A 59 -0.79 12.93 -26.05
CA PRO A 59 0.64 12.70 -26.12
C PRO A 59 0.94 11.29 -26.64
N THR A 60 2.01 11.16 -27.45
CA THR A 60 2.36 9.88 -28.10
C THR A 60 3.63 9.25 -27.57
N GLY A 61 4.26 9.84 -26.57
CA GLY A 61 5.49 9.34 -25.95
C GLY A 61 6.10 10.31 -24.95
N PRO A 62 7.19 9.91 -24.28
CA PRO A 62 7.89 10.71 -23.28
C PRO A 62 8.87 11.69 -23.95
N ASP A 63 8.37 12.78 -24.51
CA ASP A 63 9.14 13.78 -25.28
C ASP A 63 8.94 15.23 -24.79
N HIS A 64 8.47 15.42 -23.53
CA HIS A 64 8.13 16.74 -22.97
C HIS A 64 9.27 17.37 -22.16
N ASP A 65 10.47 16.77 -22.16
CA ASP A 65 11.62 17.25 -21.40
C ASP A 65 11.33 17.34 -19.88
N LEU A 66 10.72 16.26 -19.34
CA LEU A 66 10.45 16.07 -17.92
C LEU A 66 11.43 15.06 -17.33
N ASP A 67 11.90 15.31 -16.11
CA ASP A 67 12.81 14.41 -15.43
C ASP A 67 12.17 13.03 -15.20
N ASP A 68 12.89 11.94 -15.55
CA ASP A 68 12.43 10.54 -15.42
C ASP A 68 11.07 10.23 -16.11
N GLU A 69 10.67 11.03 -17.11
CA GLU A 69 9.42 10.89 -17.84
C GLU A 69 9.23 9.50 -18.45
N SER A 70 10.29 8.94 -19.00
CA SER A 70 10.27 7.60 -19.61
C SER A 70 9.91 6.51 -18.61
N ALA A 71 10.34 6.64 -17.35
CA ALA A 71 10.00 5.69 -16.30
C ALA A 71 8.54 5.83 -15.87
N TRP A 72 8.03 7.06 -15.78
CA TRP A 72 6.60 7.29 -15.55
C TRP A 72 5.76 6.70 -16.68
N TRP A 73 6.07 7.02 -17.93
CA TRP A 73 5.37 6.52 -19.11
C TRP A 73 5.30 5.00 -19.14
N SER A 74 6.44 4.34 -18.85
CA SER A 74 6.52 2.87 -18.80
C SER A 74 5.73 2.25 -17.64
N SER A 75 5.35 3.04 -16.63
CA SER A 75 4.56 2.59 -15.49
C SER A 75 3.05 2.67 -15.71
N LEU A 76 2.60 3.32 -16.80
CA LEU A 76 1.19 3.47 -17.13
C LEU A 76 0.63 2.18 -17.72
N ALA A 77 -0.61 1.84 -17.36
CA ALA A 77 -1.33 0.73 -17.98
C ALA A 77 -1.85 1.08 -19.39
N GLU A 78 -2.20 2.35 -19.61
CA GLU A 78 -2.69 2.90 -20.87
C GLU A 78 -2.07 4.28 -21.09
N GLU A 79 -1.88 4.68 -22.35
CA GLU A 79 -1.42 6.01 -22.72
C GLU A 79 -2.42 7.07 -22.25
N PRO A 80 -1.96 8.20 -21.65
CA PRO A 80 -2.86 9.22 -21.15
C PRO A 80 -3.51 10.00 -22.32
N GLU A 81 -4.79 10.33 -22.19
CA GLU A 81 -5.49 11.19 -23.16
C GLU A 81 -4.99 12.63 -23.11
N THR A 82 -4.51 13.07 -21.95
CA THR A 82 -3.97 14.42 -21.74
C THR A 82 -2.82 14.34 -20.76
N LEU A 83 -1.69 14.93 -21.09
CA LEU A 83 -0.61 15.19 -20.15
C LEU A 83 -0.81 16.59 -19.54
N LEU A 84 -0.84 16.66 -18.22
CA LEU A 84 -0.69 17.88 -17.45
C LEU A 84 0.40 17.65 -16.40
N ALA A 85 1.55 18.27 -16.58
CA ALA A 85 2.73 18.00 -15.77
C ALA A 85 3.40 19.31 -15.32
N VAL A 86 3.93 19.30 -14.10
CA VAL A 86 4.78 20.39 -13.59
C VAL A 86 6.21 20.14 -14.05
N ARG A 87 6.87 21.19 -14.57
CA ARG A 87 8.26 21.17 -15.01
C ARG A 87 9.21 21.49 -13.86
N ASP A 88 10.50 21.15 -14.07
CA ASP A 88 11.63 21.59 -13.25
C ASP A 88 11.51 21.16 -11.77
N LEU A 89 10.82 20.05 -11.50
CA LEU A 89 10.69 19.48 -10.15
C LEU A 89 12.04 19.02 -9.59
N ASP A 90 12.93 18.53 -10.43
CA ASP A 90 14.28 18.09 -10.11
C ASP A 90 15.19 19.22 -9.62
N LEU A 91 14.84 20.49 -9.94
CA LEU A 91 15.55 21.66 -9.48
C LEU A 91 15.15 22.12 -8.07
N VAL A 92 14.16 21.51 -7.46
CA VAL A 92 13.77 21.82 -6.08
C VAL A 92 14.80 21.24 -5.10
N ARG A 93 15.35 22.09 -4.23
CA ARG A 93 16.28 21.64 -3.21
C ARG A 93 15.62 20.64 -2.23
N SER A 94 16.39 19.69 -1.74
CA SER A 94 15.87 18.56 -0.97
C SER A 94 15.14 18.93 0.34
N ASP A 95 15.48 20.06 0.94
CA ASP A 95 14.84 20.58 2.16
C ASP A 95 13.67 21.53 1.90
N GLY A 96 13.42 21.91 0.64
CA GLY A 96 12.36 22.82 0.22
C GLY A 96 11.01 22.18 -0.11
N TRP A 97 10.90 20.86 -0.06
CA TRP A 97 9.73 20.14 -0.59
C TRP A 97 8.41 20.41 0.15
N SER A 98 8.46 20.60 1.47
CA SER A 98 7.24 20.96 2.21
C SER A 98 6.65 22.28 1.70
N GLU A 99 7.51 23.30 1.47
CA GLU A 99 7.10 24.60 0.95
C GLU A 99 6.74 24.53 -0.54
N ALA A 100 7.51 23.77 -1.33
CA ALA A 100 7.21 23.56 -2.75
C ALA A 100 5.81 22.96 -2.97
N MET A 101 5.40 21.98 -2.18
CA MET A 101 4.06 21.41 -2.24
C MET A 101 2.98 22.44 -1.88
N ALA A 102 3.23 23.34 -0.92
CA ALA A 102 2.32 24.43 -0.61
C ALA A 102 2.17 25.39 -1.81
N VAL A 103 3.29 25.78 -2.45
CA VAL A 103 3.28 26.64 -3.65
C VAL A 103 2.54 25.96 -4.82
N LEU A 104 2.76 24.66 -5.02
CA LEU A 104 2.05 23.90 -6.06
C LEU A 104 0.53 23.84 -5.83
N LEU A 105 0.10 23.81 -4.58
CA LEU A 105 -1.32 23.82 -4.23
C LEU A 105 -1.97 25.20 -4.37
N ASP A 106 -1.20 26.28 -4.39
CA ASP A 106 -1.75 27.66 -4.46
C ASP A 106 -2.11 28.08 -5.89
N ASP A 107 -1.46 27.57 -6.91
CA ASP A 107 -1.81 27.83 -8.30
C ASP A 107 -2.77 26.76 -8.84
N PRO A 108 -3.90 27.13 -9.48
CA PRO A 108 -4.89 26.18 -9.97
C PRO A 108 -4.35 25.16 -10.98
N SER A 109 -3.38 25.56 -11.84
CA SER A 109 -2.85 24.67 -12.89
C SER A 109 -1.87 23.65 -12.31
N THR A 110 -0.95 24.07 -11.45
CA THR A 110 -0.03 23.16 -10.77
C THR A 110 -0.76 22.28 -9.77
N ARG A 111 -1.78 22.81 -9.08
CA ARG A 111 -2.67 22.03 -8.22
C ARG A 111 -3.37 20.93 -8.98
N ALA A 112 -3.93 21.24 -10.18
CA ALA A 112 -4.60 20.22 -10.99
C ALA A 112 -3.65 19.07 -11.36
N ALA A 113 -2.40 19.39 -11.73
CA ALA A 113 -1.38 18.38 -12.01
C ALA A 113 -0.96 17.57 -10.76
N LEU A 114 -0.92 18.24 -9.59
CA LEU A 114 -0.49 17.62 -8.33
C LEU A 114 -1.52 16.65 -7.74
N ILE A 115 -2.82 16.94 -7.89
CA ILE A 115 -3.89 16.08 -7.33
C ILE A 115 -4.31 14.95 -8.26
N ASP A 116 -3.81 14.90 -9.48
CA ASP A 116 -3.98 13.77 -10.37
C ASP A 116 -3.03 12.64 -9.96
N ARG A 117 -3.60 11.59 -9.37
CA ARG A 117 -2.84 10.46 -8.83
C ARG A 117 -2.05 9.70 -9.89
N ASP A 118 -2.61 9.55 -11.08
CA ASP A 118 -2.01 8.84 -12.21
C ASP A 118 -1.12 9.77 -13.06
N GLY A 119 -1.17 11.07 -12.76
CA GLY A 119 -0.40 12.10 -13.44
C GLY A 119 1.09 12.06 -13.09
N TYR A 120 1.92 12.51 -14.04
CA TYR A 120 3.38 12.59 -13.89
C TYR A 120 3.80 13.32 -12.60
N THR A 121 3.18 14.47 -12.29
CA THR A 121 3.58 15.29 -11.15
C THR A 121 3.45 14.55 -9.81
N ALA A 122 2.32 13.90 -9.57
CA ALA A 122 2.10 13.12 -8.35
C ALA A 122 3.03 11.91 -8.30
N TRP A 123 3.19 11.21 -9.43
CA TRP A 123 4.10 10.08 -9.56
C TRP A 123 5.55 10.47 -9.24
N TRP A 124 6.03 11.58 -9.79
CA TRP A 124 7.39 12.05 -9.61
C TRP A 124 7.65 12.50 -8.17
N ILE A 125 6.79 13.38 -7.63
CA ILE A 125 6.92 13.90 -6.26
C ILE A 125 6.87 12.76 -5.24
N GLY A 126 5.94 11.83 -5.39
CA GLY A 126 5.82 10.68 -4.49
C GLY A 126 7.12 9.87 -4.36
N ARG A 127 7.93 9.81 -5.41
CA ARG A 127 9.15 9.00 -5.50
C ARG A 127 10.45 9.76 -5.24
N HIS A 128 10.55 10.99 -5.71
CA HIS A 128 11.82 11.73 -5.75
C HIS A 128 11.93 12.80 -4.67
N ALA A 129 10.81 13.45 -4.32
CA ALA A 129 10.79 14.44 -3.24
C ALA A 129 11.20 13.85 -1.89
N ARG A 130 11.65 14.72 -0.98
CA ARG A 130 12.01 14.35 0.39
C ARG A 130 11.33 15.29 1.39
N VAL A 131 10.50 14.72 2.24
CA VAL A 131 9.88 15.43 3.38
C VAL A 131 10.37 14.77 4.66
N HIS A 132 11.02 15.52 5.51
CA HIS A 132 11.67 15.00 6.73
C HIS A 132 12.61 13.81 6.48
N GLY A 133 13.26 13.77 5.29
CA GLY A 133 14.18 12.73 4.89
C GLY A 133 13.54 11.51 4.21
N SER A 134 12.22 11.37 4.24
CA SER A 134 11.46 10.28 3.62
C SER A 134 10.71 10.74 2.37
N ARG A 135 10.31 9.78 1.52
CA ARG A 135 9.51 10.06 0.34
C ARG A 135 8.05 10.31 0.72
N PRO A 136 7.31 11.20 0.04
CA PRO A 136 5.89 11.39 0.31
C PRO A 136 5.07 10.10 0.28
N MET A 137 5.35 9.18 -0.64
CA MET A 137 4.69 7.87 -0.71
C MET A 137 4.95 6.95 0.49
N GLU A 138 5.87 7.28 1.39
CA GLU A 138 6.13 6.57 2.65
C GLU A 138 5.27 7.09 3.81
N PHE A 139 4.48 8.14 3.56
CA PHE A 139 3.52 8.69 4.51
C PHE A 139 2.08 8.39 4.11
N ARG A 140 1.18 8.40 5.08
CA ARG A 140 -0.27 8.39 4.86
C ARG A 140 -0.86 9.79 5.01
N ALA A 141 -2.04 10.01 4.46
CA ALA A 141 -2.83 11.19 4.81
C ALA A 141 -3.25 11.13 6.30
N PRO A 142 -3.27 12.25 7.03
CA PRO A 142 -3.69 12.26 8.44
C PRO A 142 -5.10 11.71 8.67
N SER A 143 -6.01 11.95 7.74
CA SER A 143 -7.40 11.45 7.78
C SER A 143 -7.55 9.98 7.38
N ASP A 144 -6.52 9.35 6.79
CA ASP A 144 -6.57 7.93 6.38
C ASP A 144 -5.99 7.01 7.46
N GLU A 145 -6.87 6.19 8.06
CA GLU A 145 -6.52 5.22 9.11
C GLU A 145 -6.13 3.83 8.57
N THR A 146 -6.10 3.64 7.24
CA THR A 146 -5.84 2.32 6.63
C THR A 146 -4.52 1.72 7.08
N PHE A 147 -3.47 2.55 7.14
CA PHE A 147 -2.12 2.16 7.54
C PHE A 147 -1.69 2.79 8.88
N ALA A 148 -2.64 3.06 9.77
CA ALA A 148 -2.34 3.61 11.09
C ALA A 148 -1.38 2.71 11.90
N GLY A 149 -0.33 3.32 12.48
CA GLY A 149 0.73 2.60 13.18
C GLY A 149 1.74 1.89 12.27
N LEU A 150 1.46 1.78 10.96
CA LEU A 150 2.37 1.25 9.96
C LEU A 150 3.08 2.38 9.22
N LEU A 151 2.35 3.37 8.73
CA LEU A 151 2.90 4.57 8.11
C LEU A 151 2.58 5.80 8.97
N ASP A 152 3.54 6.71 9.06
CA ASP A 152 3.35 7.98 9.76
C ASP A 152 2.41 8.90 8.94
N PRO A 153 1.58 9.72 9.59
CA PRO A 153 0.87 10.78 8.90
C PRO A 153 1.87 11.83 8.42
N LEU A 154 1.64 12.39 7.22
CA LEU A 154 2.46 13.50 6.73
C LEU A 154 2.26 14.72 7.63
N ASP A 155 3.35 15.24 8.20
CA ASP A 155 3.34 16.50 8.95
C ASP A 155 3.44 17.69 7.98
N HIS A 156 2.29 18.09 7.46
CA HIS A 156 2.15 19.23 6.55
C HIS A 156 0.77 19.89 6.76
N PRO A 157 0.66 21.23 6.79
CA PRO A 157 -0.62 21.91 7.05
C PRO A 157 -1.76 21.56 6.07
N ARG A 158 -1.40 21.13 4.86
CA ARG A 158 -2.33 20.75 3.78
C ARG A 158 -2.20 19.29 3.38
N ALA A 159 -1.80 18.41 4.30
CA ALA A 159 -1.53 16.99 4.01
C ALA A 159 -2.73 16.28 3.37
N ASP A 160 -3.96 16.59 3.77
CA ASP A 160 -5.16 15.97 3.20
C ASP A 160 -5.43 16.39 1.74
N GLU A 161 -4.83 17.49 1.26
CA GLU A 161 -4.89 17.89 -0.15
C GLU A 161 -3.81 17.19 -0.99
N LEU A 162 -2.81 16.57 -0.36
CA LEU A 162 -1.66 15.92 -0.97
C LEU A 162 -1.84 14.41 -1.16
N GLN A 163 -3.05 13.88 -1.02
CA GLN A 163 -3.32 12.43 -1.07
C GLN A 163 -2.79 11.75 -2.33
N ALA A 164 -2.68 12.45 -3.44
CA ALA A 164 -2.18 11.89 -4.69
C ALA A 164 -0.71 11.48 -4.63
N VAL A 165 0.11 12.19 -3.82
CA VAL A 165 1.55 11.90 -3.65
C VAL A 165 1.84 10.97 -2.47
N LEU A 166 0.85 10.73 -1.59
CA LEU A 166 0.98 9.90 -0.41
C LEU A 166 0.63 8.44 -0.70
N SER A 167 0.94 7.55 0.26
CA SER A 167 0.53 6.16 0.18
C SER A 167 -0.98 6.05 0.05
N ALA A 168 -1.43 5.40 -1.01
CA ALA A 168 -2.85 5.11 -1.22
C ALA A 168 -3.31 3.96 -0.33
N PRO A 169 -4.61 3.90 0.06
CA PRO A 169 -5.18 2.78 0.78
C PRO A 169 -5.37 1.52 -0.09
N ILE A 170 -4.61 1.40 -1.16
CA ILE A 170 -4.58 0.30 -2.12
C ILE A 170 -3.14 -0.02 -2.49
N CYS A 171 -2.88 -1.24 -2.98
CA CYS A 171 -1.58 -1.64 -3.50
C CYS A 171 -1.67 -1.75 -5.03
N GLU A 172 -1.22 -0.71 -5.73
CA GLU A 172 -1.38 -0.59 -7.18
C GLU A 172 -0.20 -1.18 -7.96
N ASN A 173 1.01 -1.10 -7.39
CA ASN A 173 2.24 -1.47 -8.07
C ASN A 173 3.29 -2.02 -7.12
N ALA A 174 4.37 -2.59 -7.67
CA ALA A 174 5.46 -3.19 -6.90
C ALA A 174 6.16 -2.19 -5.96
N GLN A 175 6.23 -0.91 -6.32
CA GLN A 175 6.86 0.10 -5.46
C GLN A 175 6.04 0.33 -4.18
N THR A 176 4.71 0.40 -4.28
CA THR A 176 3.82 0.49 -3.11
C THR A 176 3.95 -0.76 -2.24
N ALA A 177 4.00 -1.95 -2.86
CA ALA A 177 4.21 -3.20 -2.12
C ALA A 177 5.53 -3.20 -1.35
N ARG A 178 6.64 -2.76 -1.96
CA ARG A 178 7.95 -2.64 -1.29
C ARG A 178 7.92 -1.69 -0.10
N VAL A 179 7.26 -0.53 -0.22
CA VAL A 179 7.10 0.43 0.90
C VAL A 179 6.34 -0.21 2.05
N LEU A 180 5.22 -0.89 1.76
CA LEU A 180 4.40 -1.54 2.78
C LEU A 180 5.12 -2.71 3.44
N LEU A 181 5.85 -3.54 2.67
CA LEU A 181 6.66 -4.65 3.20
C LEU A 181 7.81 -4.14 4.08
N ALA A 182 8.50 -3.09 3.65
CA ALA A 182 9.56 -2.46 4.46
C ALA A 182 9.00 -1.92 5.78
N ALA A 183 7.83 -1.26 5.75
CA ALA A 183 7.17 -0.78 6.96
C ALA A 183 6.68 -1.92 7.87
N LEU A 184 6.17 -3.02 7.31
CA LEU A 184 5.82 -4.22 8.08
C LEU A 184 7.03 -4.86 8.75
N SER A 185 8.19 -4.83 8.10
CA SER A 185 9.45 -5.40 8.63
C SER A 185 10.16 -4.51 9.64
N ASP A 186 9.72 -3.26 9.81
CA ASP A 186 10.33 -2.31 10.76
C ASP A 186 9.83 -2.56 12.19
N PRO A 187 10.69 -3.04 13.14
CA PRO A 187 10.28 -3.33 14.51
C PRO A 187 9.86 -2.08 15.32
N GLN A 188 10.17 -0.88 14.85
CA GLN A 188 9.76 0.37 15.51
C GLN A 188 8.30 0.74 15.24
N ARG A 189 7.68 0.14 14.22
CA ARG A 189 6.27 0.34 13.90
C ARG A 189 5.37 -0.49 14.82
N SER A 190 4.17 0.02 15.10
CA SER A 190 3.22 -0.61 16.00
C SER A 190 1.80 -0.66 15.43
N PRO A 191 1.60 -1.28 14.24
CA PRO A 191 0.28 -1.45 13.66
C PRO A 191 -0.56 -2.43 14.49
N THR A 192 -1.88 -2.24 14.47
CA THR A 192 -2.81 -3.21 15.06
C THR A 192 -2.86 -4.51 14.23
N PRO A 193 -3.29 -5.65 14.80
CA PRO A 193 -3.47 -6.89 14.05
C PRO A 193 -4.38 -6.73 12.82
N ALA A 194 -5.39 -5.88 12.90
CA ALA A 194 -6.28 -5.58 11.79
C ALA A 194 -5.56 -4.83 10.64
N VAL A 195 -4.67 -3.90 10.97
CA VAL A 195 -3.85 -3.20 9.96
C VAL A 195 -2.85 -4.16 9.34
N ILE A 196 -2.22 -5.04 10.13
CA ILE A 196 -1.29 -6.06 9.63
C ILE A 196 -1.99 -6.97 8.60
N ALA A 197 -3.11 -7.60 8.99
CA ALA A 197 -3.85 -8.50 8.13
C ALA A 197 -4.37 -7.79 6.85
N ARG A 198 -4.90 -6.56 6.99
CA ARG A 198 -5.34 -5.76 5.85
C ARG A 198 -4.20 -5.46 4.89
N THR A 199 -3.04 -5.07 5.39
CA THR A 199 -1.88 -4.75 4.55
C THR A 199 -1.40 -5.97 3.79
N HIS A 200 -1.30 -7.14 4.45
CA HIS A 200 -0.99 -8.39 3.79
C HIS A 200 -2.03 -8.75 2.72
N THR A 201 -3.33 -8.58 3.02
CA THR A 201 -4.41 -8.82 2.05
C THR A 201 -4.29 -7.90 0.82
N LEU A 202 -3.99 -6.61 1.01
CA LEU A 202 -3.83 -5.66 -0.11
C LEU A 202 -2.69 -6.08 -1.05
N ILE A 203 -1.54 -6.45 -0.49
CA ILE A 203 -0.38 -6.92 -1.27
C ILE A 203 -0.72 -8.23 -1.99
N ALA A 204 -1.25 -9.22 -1.26
CA ALA A 204 -1.59 -10.52 -1.80
C ALA A 204 -2.67 -10.44 -2.90
N THR A 205 -3.65 -9.55 -2.73
CA THR A 205 -4.70 -9.30 -3.74
C THR A 205 -4.10 -8.70 -5.02
N ALA A 206 -3.17 -7.75 -4.89
CA ALA A 206 -2.52 -7.14 -6.04
C ALA A 206 -1.74 -8.17 -6.88
N VAL A 207 -1.12 -9.15 -6.22
CA VAL A 207 -0.43 -10.26 -6.89
C VAL A 207 -1.42 -11.27 -7.48
N ALA A 208 -2.45 -11.67 -6.73
CA ALA A 208 -3.47 -12.60 -7.21
C ALA A 208 -4.22 -12.08 -8.44
N GLU A 209 -4.45 -10.77 -8.52
CA GLU A 209 -5.05 -10.06 -9.65
C GLU A 209 -4.04 -9.72 -10.77
N ARG A 210 -2.77 -10.12 -10.62
CA ARG A 210 -1.68 -9.86 -11.58
C ARG A 210 -1.44 -8.37 -11.86
N ARG A 211 -1.73 -7.49 -10.90
CA ARG A 211 -1.31 -6.09 -10.94
C ARG A 211 0.17 -5.93 -10.61
N ILE A 212 0.72 -6.92 -9.91
CA ILE A 212 2.12 -7.00 -9.52
C ILE A 212 2.60 -8.43 -9.79
N GLU A 213 3.74 -8.58 -10.45
CA GLU A 213 4.39 -9.88 -10.57
C GLU A 213 5.26 -10.14 -9.32
N VAL A 214 5.27 -11.38 -8.83
CA VAL A 214 6.09 -11.76 -7.66
C VAL A 214 7.57 -11.48 -7.89
N SER A 215 8.05 -11.66 -9.14
CA SER A 215 9.43 -11.37 -9.55
C SER A 215 9.85 -9.90 -9.39
N ASP A 216 8.90 -8.98 -9.27
CA ASP A 216 9.16 -7.57 -9.10
C ASP A 216 9.37 -7.17 -7.62
N ILE A 217 9.18 -8.12 -6.70
CA ILE A 217 9.31 -7.91 -5.27
C ILE A 217 10.38 -8.86 -4.72
N ASP A 218 11.39 -8.30 -4.09
CA ASP A 218 12.33 -9.10 -3.30
C ASP A 218 11.64 -9.52 -1.99
N PRO A 219 11.57 -10.84 -1.68
CA PRO A 219 10.99 -11.32 -0.44
C PRO A 219 11.70 -10.70 0.77
N PRO A 220 10.97 -10.25 1.80
CA PRO A 220 11.60 -9.70 3.00
C PRO A 220 12.22 -10.79 3.87
N ASP A 221 13.43 -10.56 4.40
CA ASP A 221 14.06 -11.49 5.37
C ASP A 221 13.24 -11.62 6.66
N ARG A 222 12.48 -10.58 7.01
CA ARG A 222 11.69 -10.50 8.23
C ARG A 222 10.26 -10.06 7.94
N VAL A 223 9.33 -10.67 8.65
CA VAL A 223 7.89 -10.43 8.45
C VAL A 223 7.21 -10.10 9.76
N ARG A 224 6.14 -9.33 9.70
CA ARG A 224 5.30 -9.02 10.86
C ARG A 224 4.17 -10.01 10.98
N THR A 225 4.07 -10.61 12.15
CA THR A 225 3.03 -11.58 12.48
C THR A 225 1.76 -10.90 13.02
N LEU A 226 0.67 -11.64 13.13
CA LEU A 226 -0.59 -11.15 13.74
C LEU A 226 -0.41 -10.72 15.20
N GLY A 227 0.54 -11.33 15.93
CA GLY A 227 0.89 -10.92 17.29
C GLY A 227 1.63 -9.58 17.36
N GLY A 228 1.95 -8.98 16.21
CA GLY A 228 2.67 -7.70 16.11
C GLY A 228 4.20 -7.84 16.16
N ALA A 229 4.74 -9.01 16.44
CA ALA A 229 6.17 -9.26 16.43
C ALA A 229 6.73 -9.28 14.99
N VAL A 230 7.97 -8.83 14.83
CA VAL A 230 8.73 -8.99 13.58
C VAL A 230 9.71 -10.13 13.77
N VAL A 231 9.52 -11.21 13.00
CA VAL A 231 10.29 -12.45 13.08
C VAL A 231 11.01 -12.71 11.77
N ASP A 232 11.95 -13.65 11.76
CA ASP A 232 12.56 -14.12 10.51
C ASP A 232 11.50 -14.83 9.66
N ALA A 233 11.51 -14.64 8.34
CA ALA A 233 10.50 -15.22 7.44
C ALA A 233 10.39 -16.73 7.56
N SER A 234 11.52 -17.44 7.80
CA SER A 234 11.57 -18.89 8.01
C SER A 234 10.81 -19.39 9.25
N ASP A 235 10.58 -18.51 10.24
CA ASP A 235 9.90 -18.83 11.50
C ASP A 235 8.40 -18.53 11.45
N ALA A 236 7.90 -17.94 10.33
CA ALA A 236 6.52 -17.59 10.15
C ALA A 236 5.76 -18.58 9.28
N LEU A 237 4.44 -18.61 9.43
CA LEU A 237 3.54 -19.47 8.66
C LEU A 237 2.36 -18.64 8.13
N VAL A 238 2.06 -18.77 6.84
CA VAL A 238 0.84 -18.21 6.25
C VAL A 238 -0.34 -19.11 6.56
N ILE A 239 -1.37 -18.55 7.19
CA ILE A 239 -2.62 -19.27 7.45
C ILE A 239 -3.40 -19.38 6.13
N ASP A 240 -3.43 -20.56 5.56
CA ASP A 240 -4.07 -20.91 4.29
C ASP A 240 -5.35 -21.73 4.46
N ALA A 241 -5.67 -22.11 5.71
CA ALA A 241 -6.87 -22.86 6.03
C ALA A 241 -7.52 -22.32 7.31
N PRO A 242 -8.85 -22.02 7.28
CA PRO A 242 -9.52 -21.33 8.39
C PRO A 242 -9.47 -22.07 9.74
N TRP A 243 -9.42 -23.41 9.74
CA TRP A 243 -9.33 -24.21 10.98
C TRP A 243 -7.98 -24.09 11.66
N LEU A 244 -6.92 -23.73 10.92
CA LEU A 244 -5.59 -23.52 11.46
C LEU A 244 -5.48 -22.22 12.26
N ALA A 245 -6.33 -21.25 12.00
CA ALA A 245 -6.35 -19.98 12.74
C ALA A 245 -6.57 -20.15 14.25
N SER A 246 -7.20 -21.27 14.68
CA SER A 246 -7.43 -21.57 16.11
C SER A 246 -6.21 -22.23 16.78
N VAL A 247 -5.26 -22.73 16.02
CA VAL A 247 -4.14 -23.53 16.54
C VAL A 247 -2.77 -22.89 16.31
N VAL A 248 -2.61 -22.10 15.26
CA VAL A 248 -1.37 -21.36 14.98
C VAL A 248 -1.23 -20.21 15.96
N PRO A 249 -0.14 -20.12 16.72
CA PRO A 249 0.09 -18.98 17.61
C PRO A 249 0.21 -17.66 16.81
N PRO A 250 -0.38 -16.55 17.30
CA PRO A 250 -0.33 -15.27 16.60
C PRO A 250 1.09 -14.72 16.43
N GLU A 251 2.05 -15.21 17.23
CA GLU A 251 3.48 -14.85 17.20
C GLU A 251 4.21 -15.35 15.95
N ILE A 252 3.68 -16.39 15.27
CA ILE A 252 4.24 -16.94 14.04
C ILE A 252 3.23 -16.88 12.87
N ALA A 253 2.02 -16.46 13.13
CA ALA A 253 0.94 -16.42 12.15
C ALA A 253 1.03 -15.19 11.25
N VAL A 254 0.97 -15.38 9.94
CA VAL A 254 0.77 -14.35 8.93
C VAL A 254 -0.55 -14.63 8.22
N LEU A 255 -1.36 -13.61 8.02
CA LEU A 255 -2.73 -13.76 7.53
C LEU A 255 -3.06 -12.75 6.43
N SER A 256 -3.71 -13.24 5.39
CA SER A 256 -4.52 -12.48 4.42
C SER A 256 -5.90 -13.11 4.31
N ASP A 257 -6.69 -12.65 3.34
CA ASP A 257 -7.88 -13.40 2.95
C ASP A 257 -7.49 -14.79 2.46
N MET A 258 -8.30 -15.80 2.80
CA MET A 258 -8.01 -17.20 2.43
C MET A 258 -7.84 -17.40 0.92
N ALA A 259 -8.56 -16.63 0.11
CA ALA A 259 -8.45 -16.70 -1.35
C ALA A 259 -7.10 -16.21 -1.88
N THR A 260 -6.38 -15.38 -1.11
CA THR A 260 -5.09 -14.79 -1.50
C THR A 260 -3.91 -15.33 -0.68
N ALA A 261 -4.14 -16.31 0.21
CA ALA A 261 -3.10 -16.86 1.08
C ALA A 261 -1.90 -17.43 0.29
N ALA A 262 -2.15 -18.09 -0.85
CA ALA A 262 -1.09 -18.61 -1.70
C ALA A 262 -0.23 -17.46 -2.28
N ALA A 263 -0.85 -16.40 -2.80
CA ALA A 263 -0.12 -15.24 -3.30
C ALA A 263 0.69 -14.54 -2.19
N LEU A 264 0.17 -14.50 -0.96
CA LEU A 264 0.92 -13.98 0.18
C LEU A 264 2.15 -14.84 0.49
N ALA A 265 2.00 -16.17 0.49
CA ALA A 265 3.10 -17.10 0.72
C ALA A 265 4.21 -16.93 -0.33
N ASP A 266 3.83 -16.79 -1.60
CA ASP A 266 4.77 -16.56 -2.71
C ASP A 266 5.54 -15.25 -2.57
N VAL A 267 4.85 -14.14 -2.21
CA VAL A 267 5.47 -12.80 -2.04
C VAL A 267 6.45 -12.75 -0.88
N LEU A 268 6.11 -13.44 0.22
CA LEU A 268 6.91 -13.41 1.45
C LEU A 268 7.93 -14.55 1.50
N ASP A 269 7.90 -15.50 0.57
CA ASP A 269 8.68 -16.76 0.58
C ASP A 269 8.52 -17.53 1.90
N ILE A 270 7.27 -17.71 2.34
CA ILE A 270 6.90 -18.34 3.61
C ILE A 270 6.06 -19.59 3.34
N ARG A 271 6.27 -20.63 4.16
CA ARG A 271 5.50 -21.88 4.08
C ARG A 271 4.04 -21.71 4.49
N HIS A 272 3.17 -22.51 3.87
CA HIS A 272 1.79 -22.64 4.30
C HIS A 272 1.67 -23.37 5.64
N ALA A 273 0.75 -22.92 6.49
CA ALA A 273 0.49 -23.57 7.76
C ALA A 273 -0.04 -25.00 7.60
N SER A 274 -0.81 -25.26 6.52
CA SER A 274 -1.31 -26.61 6.21
C SER A 274 -0.22 -27.62 5.83
N GLU A 275 0.93 -27.14 5.33
CA GLU A 275 2.09 -27.96 5.03
C GLU A 275 2.97 -28.21 6.26
N ALA A 276 3.01 -27.23 7.17
CA ALA A 276 3.87 -27.25 8.34
C ALA A 276 3.22 -27.91 9.57
N ILE A 277 1.88 -28.02 9.60
CA ILE A 277 1.12 -28.52 10.74
C ILE A 277 0.15 -29.59 10.26
N SER A 278 0.22 -30.77 10.88
CA SER A 278 -0.75 -31.85 10.70
C SER A 278 -1.51 -32.10 12.00
N GLY A 279 -2.73 -32.62 11.89
CA GLY A 279 -3.57 -32.90 13.04
C GLY A 279 -4.34 -34.18 12.91
N GLU A 280 -4.34 -34.98 14.00
CA GLU A 280 -5.13 -36.20 14.18
C GLU A 280 -6.28 -35.92 15.16
N VAL A 281 -7.53 -36.14 14.72
CA VAL A 281 -8.70 -35.99 15.58
C VAL A 281 -8.73 -37.11 16.62
N LEU A 282 -8.79 -36.75 17.89
CA LEU A 282 -8.87 -37.69 18.99
C LEU A 282 -10.31 -37.99 19.40
N GLY A 283 -10.58 -39.26 19.74
CA GLY A 283 -11.90 -39.68 20.17
C GLY A 283 -12.88 -39.95 19.03
N THR A 284 -14.11 -40.25 19.40
CA THR A 284 -15.17 -40.61 18.45
C THR A 284 -16.27 -39.56 18.48
N GLY A 285 -16.77 -39.19 17.29
CA GLY A 285 -17.90 -38.29 17.14
C GLY A 285 -19.11 -38.98 16.50
N ARG A 286 -20.23 -38.31 16.49
CA ARG A 286 -21.47 -38.75 15.82
C ARG A 286 -21.35 -38.37 14.32
N VAL A 287 -21.29 -39.37 13.46
CA VAL A 287 -21.39 -39.15 12.02
C VAL A 287 -22.74 -38.58 11.65
N SER A 288 -22.78 -37.52 10.88
CA SER A 288 -23.96 -36.80 10.48
C SER A 288 -23.88 -36.33 9.02
N SER A 289 -24.89 -35.59 8.58
CA SER A 289 -24.91 -34.90 7.28
C SER A 289 -25.36 -33.46 7.48
N TRP A 290 -24.93 -32.57 6.63
CA TRP A 290 -25.14 -31.13 6.75
C TRP A 290 -26.64 -30.74 6.82
N ASP A 291 -27.51 -31.46 6.10
CA ASP A 291 -28.95 -31.26 6.10
C ASP A 291 -29.63 -31.66 7.43
N ARG A 292 -28.96 -32.44 8.27
CA ARG A 292 -29.39 -32.86 9.59
C ARG A 292 -28.86 -32.01 10.74
N GLU A 293 -27.96 -31.06 10.43
CA GLU A 293 -27.40 -30.14 11.42
C GLU A 293 -28.15 -28.78 11.35
N PRO A 294 -29.10 -28.50 12.26
CA PRO A 294 -29.97 -27.31 12.16
C PRO A 294 -29.20 -25.99 12.13
N GLY A 295 -28.06 -25.90 12.82
CA GLY A 295 -27.19 -24.73 12.81
C GLY A 295 -26.62 -24.45 11.42
N ALA A 296 -26.14 -25.47 10.71
CA ALA A 296 -25.62 -25.35 9.36
C ALA A 296 -26.71 -24.97 8.36
N VAL A 297 -27.87 -25.64 8.44
CA VAL A 297 -29.04 -25.34 7.58
C VAL A 297 -29.46 -23.87 7.75
N SER A 298 -29.60 -23.42 9.00
CA SER A 298 -29.98 -22.03 9.30
C SER A 298 -28.95 -21.01 8.84
N ALA A 299 -27.68 -21.27 9.09
CA ALA A 299 -26.60 -20.37 8.67
C ALA A 299 -26.53 -20.24 7.13
N CYS A 300 -26.59 -21.36 6.41
CA CYS A 300 -26.58 -21.35 4.95
C CYS A 300 -27.81 -20.61 4.38
N ALA A 301 -28.98 -20.81 4.98
CA ALA A 301 -30.20 -20.11 4.58
C ALA A 301 -30.11 -18.59 4.78
N VAL A 302 -29.56 -18.14 5.91
CA VAL A 302 -29.36 -16.70 6.21
C VAL A 302 -28.34 -16.07 5.28
N LEU A 303 -27.25 -16.80 4.98
CA LEU A 303 -26.16 -16.31 4.13
C LEU A 303 -26.41 -16.48 2.63
N GLY A 304 -27.51 -17.16 2.24
CA GLY A 304 -27.79 -17.46 0.84
C GLY A 304 -26.79 -18.43 0.21
N LEU A 305 -26.12 -19.27 1.01
CA LEU A 305 -25.12 -20.22 0.57
C LEU A 305 -25.72 -21.63 0.42
N PRO A 306 -25.21 -22.45 -0.53
CA PRO A 306 -25.57 -23.85 -0.59
C PRO A 306 -25.02 -24.60 0.64
N LEU A 307 -25.70 -25.69 1.02
CA LEU A 307 -25.17 -26.60 2.05
C LEU A 307 -23.84 -27.18 1.57
N PRO A 308 -22.84 -27.29 2.46
CA PRO A 308 -21.57 -27.91 2.12
C PRO A 308 -21.74 -29.36 1.66
N SER A 309 -20.87 -29.81 0.78
CA SER A 309 -20.73 -31.23 0.42
C SER A 309 -19.70 -31.89 1.35
N GLY A 310 -19.78 -33.23 1.50
CA GLY A 310 -18.83 -34.02 2.27
C GLY A 310 -19.36 -34.48 3.63
N GLY A 311 -18.52 -35.20 4.36
CA GLY A 311 -18.86 -35.76 5.67
C GLY A 311 -18.76 -34.73 6.79
N VAL A 312 -19.65 -34.84 7.77
CA VAL A 312 -19.56 -34.09 9.02
C VAL A 312 -19.62 -35.04 10.22
N VAL A 313 -18.72 -34.83 11.16
CA VAL A 313 -18.68 -35.56 12.43
C VAL A 313 -18.79 -34.59 13.58
N VAL A 314 -19.82 -34.77 14.40
CA VAL A 314 -20.12 -33.88 15.51
C VAL A 314 -19.62 -34.49 16.82
N HIS A 315 -18.82 -33.71 17.55
CA HIS A 315 -18.21 -34.11 18.82
C HIS A 315 -18.80 -33.30 19.98
N ARG A 316 -18.83 -33.87 21.13
CA ARG A 316 -19.15 -33.14 22.37
C ARG A 316 -18.03 -32.18 22.74
N GLU A 317 -16.79 -32.67 22.60
CA GLU A 317 -15.54 -31.94 22.70
C GLU A 317 -14.61 -32.43 21.59
N LEU A 318 -14.09 -31.52 20.80
CA LEU A 318 -13.19 -31.86 19.70
C LEU A 318 -11.76 -31.52 20.12
N VAL A 319 -10.93 -32.55 20.25
CA VAL A 319 -9.50 -32.46 20.53
C VAL A 319 -8.74 -32.96 19.34
N VAL A 320 -7.76 -32.19 18.91
CA VAL A 320 -6.84 -32.55 17.81
C VAL A 320 -5.43 -32.63 18.35
N ARG A 321 -4.76 -33.75 18.07
CA ARG A 321 -3.33 -33.88 18.29
C ARG A 321 -2.57 -33.31 17.14
N LEU A 322 -1.86 -32.22 17.41
CA LEU A 322 -1.06 -31.50 16.42
C LEU A 322 0.37 -32.06 16.40
N SER A 323 0.96 -32.01 15.21
CA SER A 323 2.38 -32.32 14.99
C SER A 323 2.96 -31.45 13.89
N GLY A 324 4.27 -31.20 13.94
CA GLY A 324 4.98 -30.28 13.08
C GLY A 324 5.43 -29.03 13.86
N GLU A 325 5.32 -27.85 13.26
CA GLU A 325 5.73 -26.57 13.87
C GLU A 325 4.91 -26.21 15.12
N VAL A 326 3.69 -26.67 15.18
CA VAL A 326 2.86 -26.65 16.40
C VAL A 326 2.55 -28.07 16.80
N SER A 327 2.75 -28.41 18.07
CA SER A 327 2.56 -29.77 18.58
C SER A 327 1.76 -29.81 19.87
N GLY A 328 1.16 -30.98 20.15
CA GLY A 328 0.38 -31.25 21.35
C GLY A 328 -1.12 -31.33 21.09
N ASP A 329 -1.86 -31.73 22.14
CA ASP A 329 -3.31 -31.89 22.07
C ASP A 329 -4.00 -30.53 22.29
N LYS A 330 -4.84 -30.10 21.35
CA LYS A 330 -5.61 -28.84 21.44
C LYS A 330 -7.08 -29.07 21.26
N ALA A 331 -7.89 -28.47 22.11
CA ALA A 331 -9.33 -28.36 21.92
C ALA A 331 -9.62 -27.28 20.86
N VAL A 332 -10.39 -27.64 19.84
CA VAL A 332 -10.71 -26.76 18.72
C VAL A 332 -12.21 -26.75 18.44
N PRO A 333 -12.77 -25.67 17.91
CA PRO A 333 -14.21 -25.64 17.58
C PRO A 333 -14.55 -26.50 16.36
N TRP A 334 -13.62 -26.61 15.44
CA TRP A 334 -13.75 -27.43 14.23
C TRP A 334 -12.38 -27.77 13.62
N TRP A 335 -12.34 -28.81 12.81
CA TRP A 335 -11.17 -29.29 12.10
C TRP A 335 -11.55 -29.98 10.80
N VAL A 336 -10.72 -29.87 9.78
CA VAL A 336 -10.90 -30.59 8.52
C VAL A 336 -9.75 -31.57 8.36
N THR A 337 -10.10 -32.86 8.20
CA THR A 337 -9.11 -33.92 7.95
C THR A 337 -8.71 -34.01 6.48
N ALA A 338 -7.62 -34.69 6.17
CA ALA A 338 -7.07 -34.79 4.82
C ALA A 338 -8.04 -35.39 3.78
N ASP A 339 -9.02 -36.20 4.21
CA ASP A 339 -10.08 -36.74 3.37
C ASP A 339 -11.24 -35.78 3.15
N GLY A 340 -11.14 -34.54 3.67
CA GLY A 340 -12.17 -33.50 3.57
C GLY A 340 -13.34 -33.65 4.56
N THR A 341 -13.25 -34.57 5.53
CA THR A 341 -14.27 -34.70 6.58
C THR A 341 -14.15 -33.53 7.56
N VAL A 342 -15.26 -32.85 7.81
CA VAL A 342 -15.34 -31.77 8.79
C VAL A 342 -15.73 -32.32 10.14
N HIS A 343 -14.90 -32.08 11.13
CA HIS A 343 -15.17 -32.35 12.54
C HIS A 343 -15.54 -31.04 13.24
N CYS A 344 -16.61 -31.03 14.03
CA CYS A 344 -17.04 -29.83 14.77
C CYS A 344 -17.61 -30.18 16.15
N THR A 345 -17.69 -29.19 17.03
CA THR A 345 -18.32 -29.34 18.35
C THR A 345 -19.82 -29.15 18.26
N GLU A 346 -20.58 -29.74 19.21
CA GLU A 346 -22.05 -29.61 19.29
C GLU A 346 -22.49 -28.17 19.56
N SER A 347 -21.71 -27.39 20.27
CA SER A 347 -22.05 -26.01 20.60
C SER A 347 -21.45 -25.04 19.59
N TRP A 348 -22.29 -24.36 18.85
CA TRP A 348 -21.99 -23.17 18.05
C TRP A 348 -21.93 -21.90 18.93
N GLU A 349 -21.83 -22.05 20.27
CA GLU A 349 -21.69 -20.91 21.16
C GLU A 349 -20.33 -20.26 20.97
N ARG A 350 -20.32 -18.94 20.81
CA ARG A 350 -19.09 -18.14 20.81
C ARG A 350 -18.25 -18.50 22.02
N PRO A 351 -16.91 -18.64 21.87
CA PRO A 351 -16.03 -18.74 23.02
C PRO A 351 -16.33 -17.59 23.98
N ARG A 352 -16.66 -17.89 25.23
CA ARG A 352 -16.84 -16.88 26.26
C ARG A 352 -15.45 -16.32 26.57
N GLY A 353 -15.16 -15.11 26.12
CA GLY A 353 -13.95 -14.34 26.46
C GLY A 353 -13.03 -14.12 25.26
N ALA A 354 -13.33 -13.15 24.47
CA ALA A 354 -12.39 -12.35 23.69
C ALA A 354 -12.77 -10.88 23.90
#